data_8758c29c72fb6efe37424b554399a20d
#
_entry.id   8758c29c72fb6efe37424b554399a20d
#
_cell.length_a   1.000
_cell.length_b   1.000
_cell.length_c   1.000
_cell.angle_alpha   90.00
_cell.angle_beta   90.00
_cell.angle_gamma   90.00
#
_symmetry.space_group_name_H-M   'P 1'
#
loop_
_entity.id
_entity.type
_entity.pdbx_description
1 polymer ?
#
loop_
_entity_poly.entity_id
_entity_poly.type
_entity_poly.pdbx_seq_one_letter_code
_entity_poly.pdbx_strand_id
1 'polypeptide(L)'
;MELEYGPEYDEFRAEVKSFVKENEGVNLIGKSLRSSDRVDWQQKLIDHGYFARSIPKEYGGFGGDMDILKTRIIAEEFAKSPIPKPLGGQGIQMLVPTLLELGTEEQKQAYVKPTLRGEIIWCQGYSEPNSGSDLASLQTKGELDGDEWVINGQKIWTSTAKFA
;
A
#
# COMPACT_ATOMS: atom_id res chain seq x y z
N MET A 1 -12.38 15.33 -25.59
CA MET A 1 -11.09 14.78 -26.08
C MET A 1 -11.08 13.34 -25.61
N GLU A 2 -11.36 12.39 -26.49
CA GLU A 2 -11.17 10.97 -26.20
C GLU A 2 -9.67 10.71 -26.32
N LEU A 3 -9.05 10.33 -25.22
CA LEU A 3 -7.67 9.85 -25.21
C LEU A 3 -7.75 8.37 -25.60
N GLU A 4 -7.50 8.08 -26.88
CA GLU A 4 -7.29 6.72 -27.34
C GLU A 4 -5.89 6.30 -26.88
N TYR A 5 -5.84 5.22 -26.13
CA TYR A 5 -4.59 4.53 -25.81
C TYR A 5 -4.14 3.72 -27.03
N GLY A 6 -2.83 3.52 -27.21
CA GLY A 6 -2.33 2.68 -28.31
C GLY A 6 -2.78 1.22 -28.20
N PRO A 7 -2.63 0.41 -29.28
CA PRO A 7 -3.09 -0.98 -29.32
C PRO A 7 -2.56 -1.86 -28.18
N GLU A 8 -1.34 -1.61 -27.70
CA GLU A 8 -0.73 -2.31 -26.57
C GLU A 8 -1.51 -2.10 -25.27
N TYR A 9 -2.17 -0.96 -25.11
CA TYR A 9 -3.01 -0.68 -23.94
C TYR A 9 -4.39 -1.30 -24.06
N ASP A 10 -4.89 -1.50 -25.27
CA ASP A 10 -6.15 -2.22 -25.51
C ASP A 10 -5.99 -3.71 -25.15
N GLU A 11 -4.88 -4.32 -25.53
CA GLU A 11 -4.54 -5.70 -25.13
C GLU A 11 -4.44 -5.79 -23.61
N PHE A 12 -3.68 -4.90 -22.99
CA PHE A 12 -3.56 -4.87 -21.53
C PHE A 12 -4.90 -4.67 -20.84
N ARG A 13 -5.76 -3.80 -21.36
CA ARG A 13 -7.13 -3.61 -20.84
C ARG A 13 -7.96 -4.88 -20.94
N ALA A 14 -7.83 -5.62 -22.02
CA ALA A 14 -8.51 -6.90 -22.20
C ALA A 14 -8.05 -7.94 -21.17
N GLU A 15 -6.73 -8.01 -20.88
CA GLU A 15 -6.17 -8.87 -19.82
C GLU A 15 -6.75 -8.50 -18.46
N VAL A 16 -6.76 -7.22 -18.09
CA VAL A 16 -7.34 -6.75 -16.81
C VAL A 16 -8.82 -7.10 -16.71
N LYS A 17 -9.59 -6.92 -17.78
CA LYS A 17 -11.02 -7.31 -17.81
C LYS A 17 -11.23 -8.80 -17.63
N SER A 18 -10.40 -9.64 -18.27
CA SER A 18 -10.48 -11.09 -18.10
C SER A 18 -10.20 -11.48 -16.64
N PHE A 19 -9.14 -10.95 -16.06
CA PHE A 19 -8.82 -11.16 -14.65
C PHE A 19 -9.97 -10.74 -13.73
N VAL A 20 -10.55 -9.56 -13.94
CA VAL A 20 -11.70 -9.07 -13.17
C VAL A 20 -12.86 -10.05 -13.25
N LYS A 21 -13.23 -10.49 -14.45
CA LYS A 21 -14.31 -11.44 -14.69
C LYS A 21 -14.08 -12.79 -14.01
N GLU A 22 -12.88 -13.32 -14.11
CA GLU A 22 -12.50 -14.59 -13.49
C GLU A 22 -12.56 -14.54 -11.96
N ASN A 23 -12.50 -13.36 -11.38
CA ASN A 23 -12.44 -13.15 -9.93
C ASN A 23 -13.68 -12.47 -9.34
N GLU A 24 -14.78 -12.33 -10.09
CA GLU A 24 -16.03 -11.70 -9.61
C GLU A 24 -16.61 -12.34 -8.34
N GLY A 25 -16.30 -13.61 -8.09
CA GLY A 25 -16.72 -14.34 -6.88
C GLY A 25 -15.90 -14.04 -5.62
N VAL A 26 -14.80 -13.31 -5.72
CA VAL A 26 -13.95 -12.99 -4.56
C VAL A 26 -14.66 -12.00 -3.65
N ASN A 27 -14.91 -12.41 -2.40
CA ASN A 27 -15.58 -11.57 -1.40
C ASN A 27 -14.76 -11.52 -0.12
N LEU A 28 -14.32 -10.32 0.26
CA LEU A 28 -13.58 -10.05 1.49
C LEU A 28 -14.37 -9.20 2.49
N ILE A 29 -15.68 -9.00 2.27
CA ILE A 29 -16.56 -8.27 3.19
C ILE A 29 -16.64 -9.02 4.52
N GLY A 30 -16.45 -8.30 5.63
CA GLY A 30 -16.45 -8.88 6.98
C GLY A 30 -15.21 -9.69 7.37
N LYS A 31 -14.28 -9.95 6.45
CA LYS A 31 -13.01 -10.59 6.76
C LYS A 31 -12.10 -9.63 7.54
N SER A 32 -11.34 -10.17 8.50
CA SER A 32 -10.28 -9.41 9.19
C SER A 32 -9.29 -8.80 8.20
N LEU A 33 -8.74 -7.64 8.55
CA LEU A 33 -7.73 -6.97 7.70
C LEU A 33 -6.47 -7.82 7.49
N ARG A 34 -6.15 -8.71 8.43
CA ARG A 34 -4.99 -9.63 8.37
C ARG A 34 -5.41 -11.08 8.07
N SER A 35 -6.60 -11.31 7.52
CA SER A 35 -7.01 -12.67 7.16
C SER A 35 -6.15 -13.22 6.01
N SER A 36 -5.93 -14.54 6.01
CA SER A 36 -5.23 -15.22 4.92
C SER A 36 -5.85 -14.92 3.56
N ASP A 37 -7.18 -14.90 3.47
CA ASP A 37 -7.88 -14.57 2.21
C ASP A 37 -7.48 -13.19 1.66
N ARG A 38 -7.27 -12.19 2.54
CA ARG A 38 -6.81 -10.85 2.10
C ARG A 38 -5.36 -10.87 1.67
N VAL A 39 -4.51 -11.55 2.41
CA VAL A 39 -3.08 -11.71 2.10
C VAL A 39 -2.92 -12.43 0.76
N ASP A 40 -3.67 -13.52 0.53
CA ASP A 40 -3.64 -14.29 -0.71
C ASP A 40 -4.17 -13.45 -1.90
N TRP A 41 -5.23 -12.68 -1.68
CA TRP A 41 -5.73 -11.76 -2.68
C TRP A 41 -4.71 -10.69 -3.06
N GLN A 42 -4.06 -10.06 -2.07
CA GLN A 42 -3.00 -9.08 -2.33
C GLN A 42 -1.84 -9.70 -3.10
N GLN A 43 -1.40 -10.91 -2.72
CA GLN A 43 -0.34 -11.61 -3.45
C GLN A 43 -0.76 -11.87 -4.89
N LYS A 44 -1.99 -12.33 -5.12
CA LYS A 44 -2.53 -12.54 -6.47
C LYS A 44 -2.49 -11.26 -7.31
N LEU A 45 -2.85 -10.11 -6.73
CA LEU A 45 -2.78 -8.82 -7.42
C LEU A 45 -1.34 -8.41 -7.75
N ILE A 46 -0.39 -8.69 -6.86
CA ILE A 46 1.04 -8.45 -7.09
C ILE A 46 1.54 -9.33 -8.23
N ASP A 47 1.24 -10.61 -8.21
CA ASP A 47 1.72 -11.59 -9.20
C ASP A 47 1.26 -11.25 -10.63
N HIS A 48 0.09 -10.61 -10.77
CA HIS A 48 -0.43 -10.15 -12.06
C HIS A 48 0.00 -8.71 -12.42
N GLY A 49 0.76 -8.04 -11.55
CA GLY A 49 1.19 -6.65 -11.76
C GLY A 49 0.06 -5.63 -11.67
N TYR A 50 -1.03 -5.96 -10.98
CA TYR A 50 -2.16 -5.05 -10.74
C TYR A 50 -2.03 -4.28 -9.43
N PHE A 51 -1.04 -4.64 -8.62
CA PHE A 51 -0.64 -3.91 -7.43
C PHE A 51 0.89 -3.95 -7.27
N ALA A 52 1.48 -2.93 -6.62
CA ALA A 52 2.93 -2.81 -6.40
C ALA A 52 3.77 -3.00 -7.68
N ARG A 53 3.27 -2.49 -8.82
CA ARG A 53 3.80 -2.76 -10.15
C ARG A 53 5.27 -2.38 -10.30
N SER A 54 5.66 -1.18 -9.87
CA SER A 54 7.03 -0.65 -9.99
C SER A 54 7.94 -0.98 -8.82
N ILE A 55 7.42 -1.67 -7.80
CA ILE A 55 8.25 -2.08 -6.66
C ILE A 55 9.08 -3.30 -7.05
N PRO A 56 10.40 -3.31 -6.76
CA PRO A 56 11.27 -4.43 -7.11
C PRO A 56 10.81 -5.77 -6.52
N LYS A 57 11.05 -6.85 -7.27
CA LYS A 57 10.69 -8.22 -6.84
C LYS A 57 11.38 -8.63 -5.55
N GLU A 58 12.59 -8.18 -5.33
CA GLU A 58 13.37 -8.45 -4.12
C GLU A 58 12.69 -7.91 -2.85
N TYR A 59 11.86 -6.86 -2.98
CA TYR A 59 11.05 -6.33 -1.88
C TYR A 59 9.57 -6.76 -1.95
N GLY A 60 9.26 -7.75 -2.77
CA GLY A 60 7.93 -8.35 -2.85
C GLY A 60 6.96 -7.65 -3.79
N GLY A 61 7.42 -6.74 -4.65
CA GLY A 61 6.64 -6.14 -5.73
C GLY A 61 6.62 -6.97 -7.01
N PHE A 62 5.93 -6.47 -8.04
CA PHE A 62 5.88 -7.11 -9.36
C PHE A 62 7.19 -6.92 -10.14
N GLY A 63 7.92 -5.81 -9.91
CA GLY A 63 9.18 -5.52 -10.60
C GLY A 63 9.03 -5.14 -12.07
N GLY A 64 7.91 -4.56 -12.43
CA GLY A 64 7.67 -4.01 -13.77
C GLY A 64 7.97 -2.53 -13.86
N ASP A 65 7.98 -2.01 -15.07
CA ASP A 65 8.19 -0.58 -15.32
C ASP A 65 7.04 0.26 -14.76
N MET A 66 7.38 1.49 -14.36
CA MET A 66 6.39 2.51 -14.03
C MET A 66 5.67 2.93 -15.32
N ASP A 67 4.37 2.63 -15.36
CA ASP A 67 3.49 2.96 -16.48
C ASP A 67 2.19 3.55 -15.93
N ILE A 68 2.03 4.85 -16.10
CA ILE A 68 0.88 5.60 -15.60
C ILE A 68 -0.42 5.16 -16.30
N LEU A 69 -0.36 4.85 -17.60
CA LEU A 69 -1.54 4.45 -18.36
C LEU A 69 -2.01 3.04 -17.95
N LYS A 70 -1.10 2.10 -17.77
CA LYS A 70 -1.45 0.79 -17.21
C LYS A 70 -2.03 0.89 -15.81
N THR A 71 -1.44 1.72 -14.95
CA THR A 71 -1.98 1.97 -13.60
C THR A 71 -3.40 2.52 -13.66
N ARG A 72 -3.66 3.45 -14.58
CA ARG A 72 -4.99 4.01 -14.80
C ARG A 72 -6.00 2.98 -15.32
N ILE A 73 -5.60 2.16 -16.28
CA ILE A 73 -6.44 1.07 -16.81
C ILE A 73 -6.85 0.11 -15.71
N ILE A 74 -5.91 -0.31 -14.87
CA ILE A 74 -6.19 -1.17 -13.72
C ILE A 74 -7.24 -0.50 -12.82
N ALA A 75 -7.02 0.75 -12.44
CA ALA A 75 -7.95 1.48 -11.57
C ALA A 75 -9.35 1.61 -12.18
N GLU A 76 -9.46 1.88 -13.49
CA GLU A 76 -10.73 2.01 -14.21
C GLU A 76 -11.51 0.68 -14.25
N GLU A 77 -10.85 -0.43 -14.57
CA GLU A 77 -11.53 -1.72 -14.68
C GLU A 77 -11.91 -2.29 -13.30
N PHE A 78 -11.06 -2.11 -12.30
CA PHE A 78 -11.39 -2.46 -10.91
C PHE A 78 -12.53 -1.61 -10.34
N ALA A 79 -12.63 -0.32 -10.71
CA ALA A 79 -13.69 0.55 -10.24
C ALA A 79 -15.07 0.13 -10.76
N LYS A 80 -15.14 -0.49 -11.93
CA LYS A 80 -16.38 -0.97 -12.58
C LYS A 80 -16.87 -2.31 -12.06
N SER A 81 -16.10 -2.96 -11.20
CA SER A 81 -16.33 -4.33 -10.78
C SER A 81 -16.53 -4.46 -9.26
N PRO A 82 -17.19 -5.54 -8.78
CA PRO A 82 -17.36 -5.81 -7.37
C PRO A 82 -16.12 -6.42 -6.68
N ILE A 83 -15.07 -6.77 -7.43
CA ILE A 83 -13.90 -7.43 -6.85
C ILE A 83 -13.19 -6.51 -5.83
N PRO A 84 -12.54 -7.08 -4.81
CA PRO A 84 -11.83 -6.29 -3.82
C PRO A 84 -10.69 -5.50 -4.45
N LYS A 85 -10.61 -4.22 -4.11
CA LYS A 85 -9.52 -3.34 -4.56
C LYS A 85 -8.21 -3.66 -3.84
N PRO A 86 -7.06 -3.30 -4.43
CA PRO A 86 -5.78 -3.38 -3.74
C PRO A 86 -5.79 -2.62 -2.42
N LEU A 87 -4.95 -3.04 -1.49
CA LEU A 87 -4.75 -2.33 -0.23
C LEU A 87 -4.24 -0.90 -0.46
N GLY A 88 -4.66 -0.01 0.42
CA GLY A 88 -4.18 1.36 0.51
C GLY A 88 -3.79 1.69 1.95
N GLY A 89 -3.67 2.98 2.24
CA GLY A 89 -3.38 3.50 3.57
C GLY A 89 -1.91 3.83 3.81
N GLN A 90 -1.60 4.22 5.04
CA GLN A 90 -0.31 4.84 5.40
C GLN A 90 0.90 3.95 5.07
N GLY A 91 0.80 2.64 5.32
CA GLY A 91 1.87 1.71 4.99
C GLY A 91 2.23 1.72 3.51
N ILE A 92 1.23 1.60 2.65
CA ILE A 92 1.42 1.50 1.18
C ILE A 92 1.81 2.86 0.58
N GLN A 93 1.13 3.94 0.99
CA GLN A 93 1.24 5.23 0.32
C GLN A 93 2.36 6.10 0.87
N MET A 94 2.83 5.84 2.09
CA MET A 94 3.83 6.67 2.77
C MET A 94 5.05 5.86 3.19
N LEU A 95 4.89 4.80 3.98
CA LEU A 95 6.02 4.06 4.52
C LEU A 95 6.81 3.33 3.43
N VAL A 96 6.15 2.58 2.55
CA VAL A 96 6.83 1.80 1.50
C VAL A 96 7.69 2.70 0.60
N PRO A 97 7.17 3.81 0.02
CA PRO A 97 8.02 4.71 -0.77
C PRO A 97 9.18 5.29 0.04
N THR A 98 8.95 5.68 1.29
CA THR A 98 10.00 6.23 2.16
C THR A 98 11.09 5.19 2.44
N LEU A 99 10.72 3.94 2.73
CA LEU A 99 11.70 2.89 2.95
C LEU A 99 12.49 2.57 1.69
N LEU A 100 11.84 2.51 0.53
CA LEU A 100 12.53 2.24 -0.73
C LEU A 100 13.57 3.30 -1.07
N GLU A 101 13.30 4.56 -0.71
CA GLU A 101 14.19 5.68 -0.99
C GLU A 101 15.27 5.87 0.10
N LEU A 102 14.89 5.83 1.37
CA LEU A 102 15.71 6.27 2.49
C LEU A 102 16.02 5.17 3.52
N GLY A 103 15.33 4.03 3.46
CA GLY A 103 15.51 2.95 4.42
C GLY A 103 16.83 2.19 4.25
N THR A 104 17.31 1.58 5.34
CA THR A 104 18.40 0.61 5.23
C THR A 104 17.93 -0.66 4.52
N GLU A 105 18.86 -1.47 4.05
CA GLU A 105 18.52 -2.72 3.36
C GLU A 105 17.75 -3.67 4.30
N GLU A 106 18.16 -3.75 5.57
CA GLU A 106 17.47 -4.54 6.59
C GLU A 106 16.02 -4.07 6.79
N GLN A 107 15.76 -2.75 6.81
CA GLN A 107 14.43 -2.19 6.93
C GLN A 107 13.56 -2.50 5.70
N LYS A 108 14.14 -2.39 4.49
CA LYS A 108 13.41 -2.73 3.25
C LYS A 108 13.00 -4.19 3.25
N GLN A 109 13.93 -5.09 3.55
CA GLN A 109 13.67 -6.54 3.60
C GLN A 109 12.66 -6.91 4.69
N ALA A 110 12.74 -6.28 5.85
CA ALA A 110 11.86 -6.59 6.97
C ALA A 110 10.43 -6.09 6.77
N TYR A 111 10.23 -4.93 6.14
CA TYR A 111 8.93 -4.25 6.21
C TYR A 111 8.21 -4.09 4.87
N VAL A 112 8.89 -4.01 3.72
CA VAL A 112 8.20 -3.70 2.45
C VAL A 112 7.27 -4.83 2.05
N LYS A 113 7.77 -6.04 1.89
CA LYS A 113 6.96 -7.19 1.45
C LYS A 113 5.76 -7.47 2.35
N PRO A 114 5.90 -7.60 3.70
CA PRO A 114 4.75 -7.86 4.55
C PRO A 114 3.75 -6.70 4.57
N THR A 115 4.19 -5.46 4.35
CA THR A 115 3.29 -4.30 4.18
C THR A 115 2.48 -4.40 2.89
N LEU A 116 3.12 -4.73 1.76
CA LEU A 116 2.44 -4.89 0.47
C LEU A 116 1.38 -5.99 0.51
N ARG A 117 1.65 -7.06 1.25
CA ARG A 117 0.72 -8.18 1.43
C ARG A 117 -0.38 -7.94 2.46
N GLY A 118 -0.28 -6.85 3.25
CA GLY A 118 -1.23 -6.55 4.31
C GLY A 118 -1.06 -7.41 5.56
N GLU A 119 0.06 -8.07 5.73
CA GLU A 119 0.45 -8.80 6.95
C GLU A 119 0.75 -7.83 8.09
N ILE A 120 1.33 -6.67 7.76
CA ILE A 120 1.56 -5.55 8.67
C ILE A 120 0.66 -4.39 8.27
N ILE A 121 -0.07 -3.85 9.25
CA ILE A 121 -0.90 -2.66 9.10
C ILE A 121 -0.24 -1.54 9.87
N TRP A 122 -0.18 -0.37 9.26
CA TRP A 122 0.49 0.80 9.79
C TRP A 122 -0.49 1.91 10.14
N CYS A 123 -0.17 2.63 11.19
CA CYS A 123 -0.79 3.89 11.53
C CYS A 123 0.22 5.03 11.47
N GLN A 124 -0.29 6.26 11.47
CA GLN A 124 0.52 7.46 11.38
C GLN A 124 0.30 8.33 12.62
N GLY A 125 1.36 8.60 13.37
CA GLY A 125 1.33 9.48 14.53
C GLY A 125 2.08 10.79 14.22
N TYR A 126 1.40 11.78 13.62
CA TYR A 126 1.96 13.09 13.30
C TYR A 126 1.44 14.16 14.26
N SER A 127 0.14 14.46 14.19
CA SER A 127 -0.48 15.53 14.97
C SER A 127 -0.46 15.28 16.48
N GLU A 128 -0.37 16.35 17.24
CA GLU A 128 -0.48 16.38 18.69
C GLU A 128 -1.69 17.23 19.11
N PRO A 129 -2.17 17.18 20.37
CA PRO A 129 -3.32 17.96 20.80
C PRO A 129 -3.21 19.45 20.49
N ASN A 130 -2.01 20.01 20.54
CA ASN A 130 -1.75 21.43 20.31
C ASN A 130 -0.95 21.70 19.03
N SER A 131 -0.72 20.70 18.18
CA SER A 131 0.12 20.82 16.98
C SER A 131 -0.43 19.95 15.85
N GLY A 132 -0.82 20.60 14.76
CA GLY A 132 -1.27 19.96 13.54
C GLY A 132 -0.56 20.53 12.33
N SER A 133 -1.15 21.56 11.68
CA SER A 133 -0.51 22.26 10.56
C SER A 133 0.78 22.98 10.97
N ASP A 134 0.86 23.44 12.20
CA ASP A 134 2.11 23.90 12.81
C ASP A 134 2.94 22.72 13.31
N LEU A 135 3.58 22.02 12.38
CA LEU A 135 4.39 20.84 12.67
C LEU A 135 5.64 21.20 13.50
N ALA A 136 6.13 22.43 13.41
CA ALA A 136 7.30 22.87 14.14
C ALA A 136 7.07 22.96 15.66
N SER A 137 5.81 23.00 16.11
CA SER A 137 5.45 23.06 17.53
C SER A 137 5.29 21.68 18.20
N LEU A 138 5.66 20.58 17.53
CA LEU A 138 5.62 19.23 18.09
C LEU A 138 6.47 19.13 19.36
N GLN A 139 5.91 18.45 20.38
CA GLN A 139 6.53 18.28 21.69
C GLN A 139 6.93 16.82 22.00
N THR A 140 6.44 15.85 21.23
CA THR A 140 6.86 14.44 21.38
C THR A 140 8.36 14.33 21.18
N LYS A 141 9.05 13.75 22.17
CA LYS A 141 10.49 13.54 22.16
C LYS A 141 10.81 12.04 22.11
N GLY A 142 11.88 11.72 21.41
CA GLY A 142 12.53 10.42 21.47
C GLY A 142 13.96 10.62 21.97
N GLU A 143 14.34 9.99 23.05
CA GLU A 143 15.67 10.03 23.65
C GLU A 143 16.25 8.62 23.66
N LEU A 144 17.52 8.49 23.25
CA LEU A 144 18.21 7.20 23.25
C LEU A 144 18.74 6.91 24.65
N ASP A 145 18.32 5.78 25.23
CA ASP A 145 18.80 5.28 26.52
C ASP A 145 19.38 3.86 26.32
N GLY A 146 20.69 3.76 26.27
CA GLY A 146 21.35 2.54 25.85
C GLY A 146 21.03 2.18 24.42
N ASP A 147 20.42 1.01 24.19
CA ASP A 147 20.01 0.51 22.87
C ASP A 147 18.50 0.72 22.60
N GLU A 148 17.79 1.43 23.48
CA GLU A 148 16.34 1.64 23.38
C GLU A 148 16.00 3.12 23.21
N TRP A 149 14.93 3.40 22.42
CA TRP A 149 14.35 4.72 22.33
C TRP A 149 13.25 4.91 23.37
N VAL A 150 13.43 5.88 24.26
CA VAL A 150 12.39 6.33 25.21
C VAL A 150 11.58 7.45 24.55
N ILE A 151 10.30 7.18 24.27
CA ILE A 151 9.42 8.12 23.60
C ILE A 151 8.43 8.70 24.60
N ASN A 152 8.42 10.04 24.73
CA ASN A 152 7.52 10.79 25.60
C ASN A 152 6.71 11.79 24.79
N GLY A 153 5.37 11.68 24.83
CA GLY A 153 4.47 12.58 24.13
C GLY A 153 3.09 11.97 23.90
N GLN A 154 2.24 12.70 23.21
CA GLN A 154 0.88 12.27 22.87
C GLN A 154 0.60 12.61 21.41
N LYS A 155 0.16 11.62 20.64
CA LYS A 155 -0.32 11.79 19.27
C LYS A 155 -1.84 11.69 19.20
N ILE A 156 -2.46 12.44 18.27
CA ILE A 156 -3.89 12.41 17.99
C ILE A 156 -4.16 12.15 16.51
N TRP A 157 -5.40 11.86 16.17
CA TRP A 157 -5.85 11.58 14.80
C TRP A 157 -5.08 10.44 14.13
N THR A 158 -4.62 9.49 14.93
CA THR A 158 -3.82 8.34 14.47
C THR A 158 -4.74 7.33 13.78
N SER A 159 -5.00 7.58 12.51
CA SER A 159 -5.87 6.73 11.69
C SER A 159 -5.35 5.29 11.67
N THR A 160 -6.27 4.33 11.82
CA THR A 160 -5.99 2.88 11.86
C THR A 160 -5.22 2.37 13.09
N ALA A 161 -4.85 3.20 14.08
CA ALA A 161 -4.05 2.80 15.25
C ALA A 161 -4.56 1.54 15.97
N LYS A 162 -5.88 1.35 16.07
CA LYS A 162 -6.47 0.16 16.71
C LYS A 162 -6.27 -1.15 15.92
N PHE A 163 -5.76 -1.08 14.71
CA PHE A 163 -5.50 -2.24 13.84
C PHE A 163 -4.01 -2.41 13.50
N ALA A 164 -3.18 -1.40 13.78
CA ALA A 164 -1.75 -1.39 13.52
C ALA A 164 -0.96 -2.25 14.51
#